data_95fb57f43ba285155e155d166d474cac
#
_entry.id   95fb57f43ba285155e155d166d474cac
#
_cell.length_a   1.000
_cell.length_b   1.000
_cell.length_c   1.000
_cell.angle_alpha   90.00
_cell.angle_beta   90.00
_cell.angle_gamma   90.00
#
_symmetry.space_group_name_H-M   'P 1'
#
loop_
_entity.id
_entity.type
_entity.pdbx_description
1 polymer ?
#
loop_
_entity_poly.entity_id
_entity_poly.type
_entity_poly.pdbx_seq_one_letter_code
_entity_poly.pdbx_strand_id
1 'polypeptide(L)'
;MVTLCAVTLAGIAGFADTRAAHHPQQDKQKQKGTIRVQTDLVNILASVTDAKGEPVIGLGQNAFQLFEEGVAQKIVSFEPQTNRPLDLALMVDTSGSAVIELKIERDAALHFVDEVVRPGDRLSVFSFTSDVVQLCGFSDDPRLLEAAVRRVDPGADMGTSLYDAVVLGSQSVRRQGADRRRAIVIITDAGETTSISKFDDARRAAIASETLLYTVVMRPMKSNGGWNTAGEHAIETITDSTGGAMYYPTDLSELTGIFDRINRELRTQYLLGYYPNPTPPPGVSRHVEVKVNTGDNVRSRTEYFTAGAAR
;
A
#
# COMPACT_ATOMS: atom_id res chain seq x y z
N MET A 1 54.94 25.14 41.85
CA MET A 1 55.49 26.48 41.54
C MET A 1 54.30 27.30 41.14
N VAL A 2 53.58 27.93 42.04
CA VAL A 2 53.72 29.21 42.73
C VAL A 2 54.18 30.32 41.73
N THR A 3 53.31 31.19 41.34
CA THR A 3 53.49 32.60 41.54
C THR A 3 52.17 33.34 41.39
N LEU A 4 51.80 33.86 42.50
CA LEU A 4 50.79 34.89 42.82
C LEU A 4 51.37 36.26 42.43
N CYS A 5 50.59 37.18 41.89
CA CYS A 5 50.82 38.61 42.12
C CYS A 5 49.54 39.39 42.11
N ALA A 6 49.37 40.14 43.13
CA ALA A 6 48.21 40.87 43.60
C ALA A 6 48.30 42.34 43.21
N VAL A 7 47.12 43.02 43.28
CA VAL A 7 46.82 44.37 43.81
C VAL A 7 47.22 45.57 42.97
N THR A 8 46.27 46.43 42.60
CA THR A 8 46.08 47.70 43.30
C THR A 8 44.76 48.40 42.96
N LEU A 9 44.09 48.86 44.03
CA LEU A 9 42.96 49.78 44.04
C LEU A 9 43.41 51.20 43.64
N ALA A 10 42.54 51.91 42.89
CA ALA A 10 42.44 53.32 43.04
C ALA A 10 41.02 53.79 42.67
N GLY A 11 40.30 54.28 43.67
CA GLY A 11 39.02 54.94 43.49
C GLY A 11 39.17 56.38 43.17
N ILE A 12 38.23 56.92 42.41
CA ILE A 12 37.89 58.37 42.43
C ILE A 12 36.36 58.46 42.23
N ALA A 13 35.77 59.25 43.12
CA ALA A 13 34.35 59.61 43.14
C ALA A 13 34.02 60.70 42.10
N GLY A 14 32.76 60.77 41.71
CA GLY A 14 32.25 62.05 41.36
C GLY A 14 31.24 62.11 40.18
N PHE A 15 30.09 62.56 40.51
CA PHE A 15 29.05 63.27 39.77
C PHE A 15 27.91 62.45 39.20
N ALA A 16 26.78 62.58 39.89
CA ALA A 16 25.44 62.30 39.44
C ALA A 16 25.03 63.22 38.28
N ASP A 17 24.58 62.69 37.18
CA ASP A 17 23.83 63.45 36.19
C ASP A 17 22.56 62.60 35.83
N THR A 18 21.43 63.15 36.31
CA THR A 18 20.10 62.64 36.06
C THR A 18 19.66 62.99 34.65
N ARG A 19 19.80 62.05 33.70
CA ARG A 19 19.12 62.14 32.43
C ARG A 19 18.09 61.04 32.34
N ALA A 20 16.81 61.44 32.29
CA ALA A 20 15.67 60.59 32.04
C ALA A 20 15.85 59.86 30.69
N ALA A 21 16.05 58.60 30.74
CA ALA A 21 16.07 57.74 29.55
C ALA A 21 14.62 57.53 29.08
N HIS A 22 14.30 58.12 27.95
CA HIS A 22 13.14 57.78 27.16
C HIS A 22 13.29 56.30 26.71
N HIS A 23 12.45 55.42 27.22
CA HIS A 23 12.27 54.07 26.65
C HIS A 23 11.41 54.19 25.40
N PRO A 24 11.88 53.78 24.23
CA PRO A 24 11.00 53.60 23.10
C PRO A 24 10.14 52.38 23.38
N GLN A 25 8.82 52.57 23.43
CA GLN A 25 7.85 51.45 23.37
C GLN A 25 8.14 50.67 22.09
N GLN A 26 8.64 49.45 22.24
CA GLN A 26 8.66 48.48 21.17
C GLN A 26 7.23 48.09 20.88
N ASP A 27 6.69 48.59 19.78
CA ASP A 27 5.51 48.10 19.12
C ASP A 27 5.70 46.60 18.86
N LYS A 28 5.01 45.79 19.64
CA LYS A 28 4.88 44.34 19.35
C LYS A 28 4.03 44.22 18.08
N GLN A 29 4.66 44.32 16.92
CA GLN A 29 4.07 43.82 15.69
C GLN A 29 3.75 42.34 15.93
N LYS A 30 2.46 42.05 16.09
CA LYS A 30 1.94 40.68 15.96
C LYS A 30 2.35 40.17 14.59
N GLN A 31 3.44 39.43 14.52
CA GLN A 31 3.70 38.56 13.37
C GLN A 31 2.47 37.64 13.23
N LYS A 32 1.63 37.95 12.27
CA LYS A 32 0.66 36.98 11.73
C LYS A 32 1.49 35.85 11.18
N GLY A 33 1.66 34.78 11.98
CA GLY A 33 2.22 33.53 11.49
C GLY A 33 1.35 33.06 10.35
N THR A 34 1.89 33.16 9.15
CA THR A 34 1.27 32.49 7.99
C THR A 34 1.40 31.01 8.25
N ILE A 35 0.32 30.37 8.67
CA ILE A 35 0.22 28.92 8.73
C ILE A 35 0.33 28.46 7.27
N ARG A 36 1.51 28.04 6.84
CA ARG A 36 1.67 27.31 5.58
C ARG A 36 1.10 25.93 5.82
N VAL A 37 -0.13 25.73 5.43
CA VAL A 37 -0.71 24.40 5.33
C VAL A 37 -0.04 23.75 4.12
N GLN A 38 0.91 22.87 4.35
CA GLN A 38 1.51 22.07 3.30
C GLN A 38 0.48 20.98 2.99
N THR A 39 -0.17 21.09 1.86
CA THR A 39 -1.07 20.06 1.36
C THR A 39 -0.22 19.09 0.56
N ASP A 40 -0.17 17.83 1.01
CA ASP A 40 0.57 16.79 0.30
C ASP A 40 -0.20 16.35 -0.95
N LEU A 41 0.53 16.05 -2.03
CA LEU A 41 -0.03 15.47 -3.23
C LEU A 41 -0.55 14.07 -2.93
N VAL A 42 -1.83 13.85 -3.15
CA VAL A 42 -2.44 12.53 -3.05
C VAL A 42 -2.40 11.85 -4.42
N ASN A 43 -1.77 10.69 -4.48
CA ASN A 43 -1.65 9.88 -5.67
C ASN A 43 -2.64 8.72 -5.63
N ILE A 44 -3.41 8.52 -6.69
CA ILE A 44 -4.39 7.43 -6.82
C ILE A 44 -4.01 6.60 -8.05
N LEU A 45 -3.74 5.32 -7.84
CA LEU A 45 -3.67 4.33 -8.93
C LEU A 45 -5.09 3.92 -9.29
N ALA A 46 -5.40 3.93 -10.58
CA ALA A 46 -6.68 3.51 -11.12
C ALA A 46 -6.47 2.45 -12.21
N SER A 47 -7.17 1.34 -12.09
CA SER A 47 -7.31 0.32 -13.11
C SER A 47 -8.65 0.52 -13.81
N VAL A 48 -8.63 0.60 -15.15
CA VAL A 48 -9.85 0.73 -15.96
C VAL A 48 -10.02 -0.51 -16.81
N THR A 49 -11.18 -1.14 -16.74
CA THR A 49 -11.49 -2.35 -17.49
C THR A 49 -12.82 -2.22 -18.24
N ASP A 50 -12.89 -2.81 -19.41
CA ASP A 50 -14.13 -2.92 -20.16
C ASP A 50 -15.12 -3.92 -19.53
N ALA A 51 -16.28 -4.09 -20.18
CA ALA A 51 -17.31 -5.03 -19.72
C ALA A 51 -16.86 -6.51 -19.73
N LYS A 52 -15.77 -6.84 -20.41
CA LYS A 52 -15.18 -8.20 -20.45
C LYS A 52 -14.07 -8.36 -19.40
N GLY A 53 -13.73 -7.27 -18.66
CA GLY A 53 -12.65 -7.24 -17.69
C GLY A 53 -11.27 -7.06 -18.31
N GLU A 54 -11.18 -6.70 -19.61
CA GLU A 54 -9.90 -6.41 -20.25
C GLU A 54 -9.48 -4.96 -19.97
N PRO A 55 -8.17 -4.69 -19.74
CA PRO A 55 -7.69 -3.34 -19.45
C PRO A 55 -7.95 -2.37 -20.61
N VAL A 56 -8.54 -1.23 -20.30
CA VAL A 56 -8.73 -0.11 -21.23
C VAL A 56 -7.51 0.78 -21.18
N ILE A 57 -6.83 0.94 -22.32
CA ILE A 57 -5.62 1.75 -22.48
C ILE A 57 -5.89 3.00 -23.32
N GLY A 58 -5.00 4.01 -23.21
CA GLY A 58 -5.06 5.20 -24.06
C GLY A 58 -6.05 6.27 -23.63
N LEU A 59 -6.65 6.14 -22.44
CA LEU A 59 -7.48 7.20 -21.88
C LEU A 59 -6.63 8.42 -21.52
N GLY A 60 -7.10 9.60 -21.92
CA GLY A 60 -6.51 10.86 -21.49
C GLY A 60 -7.04 11.34 -20.15
N GLN A 61 -6.37 12.31 -19.53
CA GLN A 61 -6.77 12.88 -18.25
C GLN A 61 -8.26 13.32 -18.22
N ASN A 62 -8.76 13.87 -19.34
CA ASN A 62 -10.12 14.38 -19.44
C ASN A 62 -11.21 13.27 -19.35
N ALA A 63 -10.82 12.01 -19.49
CA ALA A 63 -11.73 10.89 -19.28
C ALA A 63 -12.02 10.64 -17.80
N PHE A 64 -11.17 11.13 -16.90
CA PHE A 64 -11.23 10.85 -15.47
C PHE A 64 -11.89 11.98 -14.68
N GLN A 65 -12.68 11.59 -13.71
CA GLN A 65 -13.24 12.45 -12.67
C GLN A 65 -12.84 11.89 -11.32
N LEU A 66 -12.36 12.74 -10.43
CA LEU A 66 -11.90 12.37 -9.09
C LEU A 66 -12.72 13.14 -8.06
N PHE A 67 -13.18 12.42 -7.04
CA PHE A 67 -13.97 12.98 -5.94
C PHE A 67 -13.31 12.62 -4.62
N GLU A 68 -13.33 13.56 -3.66
CA GLU A 68 -12.99 13.31 -2.26
C GLU A 68 -14.15 13.76 -1.40
N GLU A 69 -14.64 12.88 -0.52
CA GLU A 69 -15.87 13.13 0.28
C GLU A 69 -17.04 13.62 -0.58
N GLY A 70 -17.16 13.11 -1.81
CA GLY A 70 -18.20 13.55 -2.76
C GLY A 70 -17.93 14.90 -3.45
N VAL A 71 -16.84 15.60 -3.11
CA VAL A 71 -16.47 16.88 -3.72
C VAL A 71 -15.48 16.63 -4.86
N ALA A 72 -15.82 17.15 -6.05
CA ALA A 72 -14.95 17.02 -7.23
C ALA A 72 -13.59 17.69 -6.99
N GLN A 73 -12.51 16.97 -7.32
CA GLN A 73 -11.13 17.40 -7.16
C GLN A 73 -10.46 17.63 -8.52
N LYS A 74 -9.56 18.60 -8.56
CA LYS A 74 -8.78 18.89 -9.77
C LYS A 74 -7.58 17.96 -9.88
N ILE A 75 -7.53 17.12 -10.91
CA ILE A 75 -6.36 16.32 -11.24
C ILE A 75 -5.26 17.27 -11.73
N VAL A 76 -4.11 17.27 -11.03
CA VAL A 76 -2.95 18.14 -11.33
C VAL A 76 -1.76 17.37 -11.90
N SER A 77 -1.75 16.04 -11.73
CA SER A 77 -0.77 15.13 -12.31
C SER A 77 -1.47 13.91 -12.89
N PHE A 78 -1.04 13.46 -14.06
CA PHE A 78 -1.61 12.33 -14.76
C PHE A 78 -0.52 11.57 -15.50
N GLU A 79 -0.37 10.28 -15.20
CA GLU A 79 0.54 9.36 -15.89
C GLU A 79 -0.28 8.21 -16.46
N PRO A 80 -0.48 8.12 -17.79
CA PRO A 80 -1.10 6.95 -18.40
C PRO A 80 -0.11 5.78 -18.42
N GLN A 81 -0.57 4.58 -18.12
CA GLN A 81 0.24 3.36 -18.18
C GLN A 81 1.57 3.52 -17.43
N THR A 82 1.48 3.84 -16.13
CA THR A 82 2.65 4.16 -15.32
C THR A 82 3.78 3.12 -15.43
N ASN A 83 4.97 3.59 -15.77
CA ASN A 83 6.20 2.78 -15.87
C ASN A 83 6.99 2.73 -14.55
N ARG A 84 6.42 3.22 -13.45
CA ARG A 84 7.10 3.17 -12.15
C ARG A 84 7.40 1.72 -11.77
N PRO A 85 8.61 1.44 -11.28
CA PRO A 85 8.97 0.10 -10.84
C PRO A 85 7.96 -0.46 -9.83
N LEU A 86 7.76 -1.78 -9.87
CA LEU A 86 6.82 -2.50 -9.03
C LEU A 86 7.57 -3.31 -7.95
N ASP A 87 7.10 -3.23 -6.72
CA ASP A 87 7.42 -4.18 -5.66
C ASP A 87 6.17 -5.05 -5.41
N LEU A 88 6.32 -6.33 -5.64
CA LEU A 88 5.25 -7.31 -5.55
C LEU A 88 5.54 -8.33 -4.44
N ALA A 89 4.59 -8.60 -3.56
CA ALA A 89 4.62 -9.73 -2.67
C ALA A 89 3.65 -10.81 -3.16
N LEU A 90 4.17 -12.00 -3.46
CA LEU A 90 3.37 -13.19 -3.72
C LEU A 90 3.23 -13.96 -2.40
N MET A 91 2.01 -14.18 -1.94
CA MET A 91 1.69 -14.83 -0.69
C MET A 91 0.83 -16.06 -0.96
N VAL A 92 1.31 -17.22 -0.55
CA VAL A 92 0.64 -18.49 -0.80
C VAL A 92 0.20 -19.09 0.52
N ASP A 93 -1.09 -19.26 0.66
CA ASP A 93 -1.70 -20.01 1.75
C ASP A 93 -1.44 -21.51 1.56
N THR A 94 -0.83 -22.11 2.56
CA THR A 94 -0.51 -23.55 2.52
C THR A 94 -1.26 -24.33 3.60
N SER A 95 -2.24 -23.70 4.24
CA SER A 95 -3.12 -24.34 5.22
C SER A 95 -4.10 -25.27 4.53
N GLY A 96 -4.10 -26.54 4.94
CA GLY A 96 -5.07 -27.52 4.45
C GLY A 96 -5.03 -27.89 2.97
N SER A 97 -4.08 -27.36 2.20
CA SER A 97 -3.94 -27.65 0.77
C SER A 97 -3.58 -29.11 0.53
N ALA A 98 -4.30 -29.76 -0.38
CA ALA A 98 -3.91 -31.10 -0.85
C ALA A 98 -2.63 -30.99 -1.71
N VAL A 99 -1.74 -31.99 -1.61
CA VAL A 99 -0.43 -31.99 -2.32
C VAL A 99 -0.58 -31.77 -3.84
N ILE A 100 -1.66 -32.28 -4.44
CA ILE A 100 -1.90 -32.14 -5.88
C ILE A 100 -2.32 -30.69 -6.22
N GLU A 101 -3.18 -30.08 -5.41
CA GLU A 101 -3.63 -28.70 -5.59
C GLU A 101 -2.44 -27.74 -5.47
N LEU A 102 -1.65 -27.88 -4.42
CA LEU A 102 -0.45 -27.08 -4.22
C LEU A 102 0.57 -27.20 -5.36
N LYS A 103 0.67 -28.39 -6.00
CA LYS A 103 1.55 -28.53 -7.16
C LYS A 103 1.11 -27.64 -8.32
N ILE A 104 -0.19 -27.60 -8.61
CA ILE A 104 -0.75 -26.79 -9.69
C ILE A 104 -0.62 -25.28 -9.35
N GLU A 105 -0.88 -24.91 -8.10
CA GLU A 105 -0.68 -23.56 -7.61
C GLU A 105 0.78 -23.10 -7.76
N ARG A 106 1.74 -23.97 -7.42
CA ARG A 106 3.17 -23.69 -7.62
C ARG A 106 3.54 -23.56 -9.09
N ASP A 107 3.04 -24.44 -9.96
CA ASP A 107 3.32 -24.36 -11.39
C ASP A 107 2.77 -23.05 -11.98
N ALA A 108 1.57 -22.64 -11.58
CA ALA A 108 0.99 -21.35 -11.96
C ALA A 108 1.76 -20.15 -11.36
N ALA A 109 2.21 -20.25 -10.11
CA ALA A 109 3.02 -19.23 -9.47
C ALA A 109 4.41 -19.09 -10.13
N LEU A 110 5.02 -20.18 -10.60
CA LEU A 110 6.26 -20.15 -11.37
C LEU A 110 6.07 -19.40 -12.68
N HIS A 111 5.00 -19.72 -13.43
CA HIS A 111 4.65 -18.98 -14.64
C HIS A 111 4.45 -17.48 -14.36
N PHE A 112 3.73 -17.14 -13.28
CA PHE A 112 3.51 -15.76 -12.90
C PHE A 112 4.82 -15.02 -12.59
N VAL A 113 5.74 -15.64 -11.85
CA VAL A 113 7.06 -15.06 -11.54
C VAL A 113 7.82 -14.73 -12.81
N ASP A 114 7.85 -15.64 -13.78
CA ASP A 114 8.56 -15.45 -15.05
C ASP A 114 8.00 -14.29 -15.87
N GLU A 115 6.68 -14.10 -15.86
CA GLU A 115 6.00 -13.11 -16.68
C GLU A 115 5.87 -11.73 -16.00
N VAL A 116 5.80 -11.68 -14.66
CA VAL A 116 5.48 -10.45 -13.95
C VAL A 116 6.69 -9.57 -13.72
N VAL A 117 7.88 -10.14 -13.50
CA VAL A 117 9.09 -9.38 -13.15
C VAL A 117 9.74 -8.79 -14.39
N ARG A 118 9.71 -7.47 -14.52
CA ARG A 118 10.39 -6.72 -15.58
C ARG A 118 11.62 -6.02 -15.03
N PRO A 119 12.55 -5.55 -15.89
CA PRO A 119 13.70 -4.78 -15.42
C PRO A 119 13.29 -3.62 -14.51
N GLY A 120 13.85 -3.59 -13.30
CA GLY A 120 13.52 -2.62 -12.26
C GLY A 120 12.41 -3.04 -11.30
N ASP A 121 11.59 -4.05 -11.62
CA ASP A 121 10.62 -4.63 -10.68
C ASP A 121 11.31 -5.60 -9.71
N ARG A 122 10.66 -5.86 -8.58
CA ARG A 122 11.12 -6.87 -7.62
C ARG A 122 9.93 -7.63 -7.06
N LEU A 123 10.15 -8.90 -6.81
CA LEU A 123 9.17 -9.79 -6.21
C LEU A 123 9.72 -10.43 -4.94
N SER A 124 8.88 -10.62 -3.97
CA SER A 124 9.15 -11.39 -2.75
C SER A 124 8.12 -12.51 -2.63
N VAL A 125 8.54 -13.68 -2.17
CA VAL A 125 7.69 -14.85 -2.01
C VAL A 125 7.50 -15.14 -0.53
N PHE A 126 6.25 -15.35 -0.13
CA PHE A 126 5.85 -15.75 1.21
C PHE A 126 4.97 -17.00 1.15
N SER A 127 5.05 -17.82 2.18
CA SER A 127 4.02 -18.81 2.51
C SER A 127 3.41 -18.51 3.86
N PHE A 128 2.19 -18.92 4.08
CA PHE A 128 1.57 -18.76 5.39
C PHE A 128 0.61 -19.91 5.73
N THR A 129 0.58 -20.23 7.02
CA THR A 129 -0.37 -21.06 7.75
C THR A 129 -0.73 -20.29 9.02
N SER A 130 -0.50 -20.84 10.22
CA SER A 130 -0.58 -20.09 11.49
C SER A 130 0.52 -19.03 11.60
N ASP A 131 1.64 -19.19 10.90
CA ASP A 131 2.74 -18.23 10.79
C ASP A 131 2.93 -17.77 9.36
N VAL A 132 3.43 -16.53 9.19
CA VAL A 132 3.79 -15.98 7.87
C VAL A 132 5.31 -16.03 7.70
N VAL A 133 5.78 -16.74 6.68
CA VAL A 133 7.20 -16.96 6.41
C VAL A 133 7.61 -16.34 5.09
N GLN A 134 8.60 -15.47 5.11
CA GLN A 134 9.23 -14.94 3.90
C GLN A 134 10.24 -15.94 3.35
N LEU A 135 9.93 -16.56 2.21
CA LEU A 135 10.77 -17.56 1.55
C LEU A 135 11.88 -16.92 0.73
N CYS A 136 11.65 -15.74 0.16
CA CYS A 136 12.61 -14.93 -0.57
C CYS A 136 12.36 -13.45 -0.33
N GLY A 137 13.41 -12.68 -0.08
CA GLY A 137 13.33 -11.21 -0.06
C GLY A 137 13.06 -10.63 -1.45
N PHE A 138 12.84 -9.32 -1.52
CA PHE A 138 12.59 -8.65 -2.81
C PHE A 138 13.79 -8.80 -3.75
N SER A 139 13.57 -9.46 -4.87
CA SER A 139 14.58 -9.78 -5.88
C SER A 139 14.00 -9.65 -7.29
N ASP A 140 14.86 -9.37 -8.25
CA ASP A 140 14.60 -9.47 -9.69
C ASP A 140 15.33 -10.68 -10.32
N ASP A 141 16.01 -11.49 -9.53
CA ASP A 141 16.67 -12.72 -10.00
C ASP A 141 15.66 -13.88 -10.10
N PRO A 142 15.30 -14.32 -11.33
CA PRO A 142 14.33 -15.40 -11.54
C PRO A 142 14.72 -16.69 -10.82
N ARG A 143 16.00 -17.01 -10.74
CA ARG A 143 16.48 -18.25 -10.11
C ARG A 143 16.18 -18.28 -8.62
N LEU A 144 16.36 -17.13 -7.93
CA LEU A 144 16.05 -17.01 -6.51
C LEU A 144 14.55 -17.12 -6.28
N LEU A 145 13.76 -16.47 -7.14
CA LEU A 145 12.30 -16.45 -7.06
C LEU A 145 11.70 -17.82 -7.34
N GLU A 146 12.14 -18.50 -8.41
CA GLU A 146 11.73 -19.87 -8.71
C GLU A 146 12.09 -20.83 -7.56
N ALA A 147 13.33 -20.73 -7.03
CA ALA A 147 13.74 -21.56 -5.90
C ALA A 147 12.85 -21.33 -4.66
N ALA A 148 12.40 -20.10 -4.43
CA ALA A 148 11.48 -19.78 -3.35
C ALA A 148 10.08 -20.38 -3.57
N VAL A 149 9.52 -20.23 -4.78
CA VAL A 149 8.21 -20.83 -5.12
C VAL A 149 8.25 -22.35 -4.98
N ARG A 150 9.34 -23.01 -5.40
CA ARG A 150 9.52 -24.45 -5.25
C ARG A 150 9.59 -24.90 -3.77
N ARG A 151 9.92 -24.01 -2.84
CA ARG A 151 9.93 -24.24 -1.39
C ARG A 151 8.59 -24.02 -0.72
N VAL A 152 7.57 -23.57 -1.45
CA VAL A 152 6.20 -23.52 -0.95
C VAL A 152 5.72 -24.96 -0.80
N ASP A 153 5.61 -25.43 0.42
CA ASP A 153 5.22 -26.81 0.75
C ASP A 153 3.95 -26.83 1.60
N PRO A 154 3.17 -27.91 1.56
CA PRO A 154 2.01 -28.06 2.44
C PRO A 154 2.45 -27.89 3.89
N GLY A 155 1.80 -26.96 4.59
CA GLY A 155 2.04 -26.80 6.02
C GLY A 155 1.59 -28.02 6.81
N ALA A 156 2.32 -28.38 7.86
CA ALA A 156 1.85 -29.37 8.83
C ALA A 156 0.72 -28.80 9.73
N ASP A 157 0.57 -27.48 9.74
CA ASP A 157 -0.39 -26.73 10.54
C ASP A 157 -1.63 -26.38 9.71
N MET A 158 -2.79 -26.56 10.31
CA MET A 158 -4.10 -26.30 9.70
C MET A 158 -4.63 -24.88 9.99
N GLY A 159 -3.88 -24.08 10.75
CA GLY A 159 -4.22 -22.69 11.02
C GLY A 159 -3.97 -21.78 9.82
N THR A 160 -4.73 -20.70 9.70
CA THR A 160 -4.58 -19.70 8.64
C THR A 160 -4.55 -18.31 9.26
N SER A 161 -3.44 -17.61 9.09
CA SER A 161 -3.21 -16.22 9.55
C SER A 161 -3.33 -15.23 8.39
N LEU A 162 -4.51 -15.13 7.78
CA LEU A 162 -4.76 -14.32 6.59
C LEU A 162 -4.54 -12.82 6.85
N TYR A 163 -5.04 -12.31 8.00
CA TYR A 163 -4.87 -10.88 8.33
C TYR A 163 -3.41 -10.55 8.63
N ASP A 164 -2.68 -11.42 9.32
CA ASP A 164 -1.24 -11.23 9.52
C ASP A 164 -0.46 -11.26 8.21
N ALA A 165 -0.87 -12.11 7.26
CA ALA A 165 -0.30 -12.14 5.91
C ALA A 165 -0.49 -10.79 5.20
N VAL A 166 -1.70 -10.22 5.21
CA VAL A 166 -1.97 -8.89 4.64
C VAL A 166 -1.14 -7.80 5.32
N VAL A 167 -1.06 -7.80 6.66
CA VAL A 167 -0.28 -6.81 7.42
C VAL A 167 1.19 -6.90 7.08
N LEU A 168 1.78 -8.09 7.17
CA LEU A 168 3.21 -8.30 6.93
C LEU A 168 3.59 -8.05 5.47
N GLY A 169 2.76 -8.51 4.52
CA GLY A 169 2.93 -8.22 3.11
C GLY A 169 2.94 -6.71 2.83
N SER A 170 1.94 -6.00 3.34
CA SER A 170 1.81 -4.53 3.20
C SER A 170 3.01 -3.78 3.78
N GLN A 171 3.46 -4.16 4.98
CA GLN A 171 4.64 -3.58 5.60
C GLN A 171 5.91 -3.89 4.80
N SER A 172 6.01 -5.10 4.24
CA SER A 172 7.19 -5.53 3.48
C SER A 172 7.35 -4.75 2.18
N VAL A 173 6.29 -4.58 1.39
CA VAL A 173 6.33 -3.76 0.16
C VAL A 173 6.55 -2.27 0.47
N ARG A 174 5.98 -1.75 1.57
CA ARG A 174 6.16 -0.35 1.98
C ARG A 174 7.62 -0.01 2.30
N ARG A 175 8.37 -0.94 2.91
CA ARG A 175 9.79 -0.74 3.28
C ARG A 175 10.71 -0.59 2.07
N GLN A 176 10.26 -0.93 0.86
CA GLN A 176 11.09 -0.94 -0.34
C GLN A 176 11.32 0.44 -0.97
N GLY A 177 10.53 1.44 -0.61
CA GLY A 177 10.68 2.82 -1.08
C GLY A 177 9.36 3.48 -1.46
N ALA A 178 9.35 4.82 -1.51
CA ALA A 178 8.15 5.61 -1.75
C ALA A 178 7.80 5.74 -3.25
N ASP A 179 8.81 5.72 -4.13
CA ASP A 179 8.63 5.99 -5.57
C ASP A 179 8.29 4.74 -6.40
N ARG A 180 7.91 3.66 -5.71
CA ARG A 180 7.61 2.37 -6.33
C ARG A 180 6.13 2.03 -6.16
N ARG A 181 5.55 1.38 -7.17
CA ARG A 181 4.21 0.80 -7.03
C ARG A 181 4.28 -0.43 -6.14
N ARG A 182 3.23 -0.68 -5.42
CA ARG A 182 3.15 -1.77 -4.45
C ARG A 182 1.94 -2.63 -4.74
N ALA A 183 2.15 -3.93 -4.83
CA ALA A 183 1.07 -4.89 -4.96
C ALA A 183 1.33 -6.14 -4.12
N ILE A 184 0.26 -6.78 -3.72
CA ILE A 184 0.26 -8.10 -3.10
C ILE A 184 -0.64 -8.97 -3.95
N VAL A 185 -0.20 -10.19 -4.24
CA VAL A 185 -1.04 -11.25 -4.78
C VAL A 185 -1.15 -12.33 -3.73
N ILE A 186 -2.36 -12.61 -3.25
CA ILE A 186 -2.63 -13.68 -2.27
C ILE A 186 -3.39 -14.80 -2.96
N ILE A 187 -2.91 -16.03 -2.78
CA ILE A 187 -3.61 -17.27 -3.13
C ILE A 187 -4.04 -17.89 -1.81
N THR A 188 -5.35 -18.08 -1.57
CA THR A 188 -5.89 -18.55 -0.29
C THR A 188 -7.27 -19.17 -0.49
N ASP A 189 -7.71 -20.03 0.44
CA ASP A 189 -9.11 -20.45 0.55
C ASP A 189 -9.97 -19.46 1.37
N ALA A 190 -9.39 -18.28 1.70
CA ALA A 190 -9.96 -17.25 2.55
C ALA A 190 -10.25 -17.71 3.99
N GLY A 191 -9.58 -18.75 4.46
CA GLY A 191 -9.59 -19.14 5.88
C GLY A 191 -8.96 -18.04 6.73
N GLU A 192 -9.51 -17.82 7.94
CA GLU A 192 -8.92 -16.95 8.96
C GLU A 192 -9.18 -17.59 10.33
N THR A 193 -8.14 -18.06 10.99
CA THR A 193 -8.31 -18.80 12.24
C THR A 193 -7.32 -18.42 13.35
N THR A 194 -6.14 -17.92 12.99
CA THR A 194 -5.02 -17.79 13.93
C THR A 194 -4.33 -16.44 13.93
N SER A 195 -4.75 -15.48 13.10
CA SER A 195 -4.12 -14.15 13.08
C SER A 195 -4.15 -13.45 14.45
N ILE A 196 -3.06 -12.80 14.80
CA ILE A 196 -2.98 -11.86 15.91
C ILE A 196 -3.63 -10.53 15.50
N SER A 197 -3.39 -10.11 14.27
CA SER A 197 -4.00 -8.92 13.66
C SER A 197 -5.49 -9.13 13.44
N LYS A 198 -6.25 -8.04 13.51
CA LYS A 198 -7.68 -8.02 13.23
C LYS A 198 -7.94 -7.54 11.81
N PHE A 199 -9.17 -7.73 11.33
CA PHE A 199 -9.63 -7.22 10.05
C PHE A 199 -9.28 -5.74 9.81
N ASP A 200 -9.55 -4.86 10.80
CA ASP A 200 -9.26 -3.43 10.67
C ASP A 200 -7.75 -3.13 10.61
N ASP A 201 -6.90 -3.94 11.25
CA ASP A 201 -5.45 -3.79 11.19
C ASP A 201 -4.94 -4.14 9.78
N ALA A 202 -5.43 -5.24 9.21
CA ALA A 202 -5.10 -5.69 7.86
C ALA A 202 -5.55 -4.66 6.79
N ARG A 203 -6.81 -4.22 6.86
CA ARG A 203 -7.36 -3.21 5.97
C ARG A 203 -6.58 -1.89 6.06
N ARG A 204 -6.33 -1.41 7.27
CA ARG A 204 -5.54 -0.19 7.51
C ARG A 204 -4.11 -0.31 6.99
N ALA A 205 -3.45 -1.45 7.19
CA ALA A 205 -2.10 -1.69 6.72
C ALA A 205 -2.02 -1.62 5.19
N ALA A 206 -2.94 -2.27 4.48
CA ALA A 206 -2.99 -2.27 3.02
C ALA A 206 -3.22 -0.85 2.46
N ILE A 207 -4.18 -0.10 3.00
CA ILE A 207 -4.47 1.27 2.58
C ILE A 207 -3.31 2.22 2.89
N ALA A 208 -2.77 2.18 4.13
CA ALA A 208 -1.69 3.06 4.56
C ALA A 208 -0.36 2.79 3.83
N SER A 209 -0.17 1.58 3.30
CA SER A 209 0.97 1.23 2.46
C SER A 209 0.77 1.55 0.98
N GLU A 210 -0.42 2.02 0.60
CA GLU A 210 -0.80 2.27 -0.82
C GLU A 210 -0.60 1.02 -1.68
N THR A 211 -0.94 -0.14 -1.14
CA THR A 211 -0.73 -1.44 -1.76
C THR A 211 -2.01 -1.92 -2.43
N LEU A 212 -1.92 -2.33 -3.69
CA LEU A 212 -3.01 -3.02 -4.38
C LEU A 212 -3.03 -4.48 -3.95
N LEU A 213 -4.18 -4.97 -3.51
CA LEU A 213 -4.35 -6.36 -3.13
C LEU A 213 -5.11 -7.12 -4.22
N TYR A 214 -4.48 -8.13 -4.78
CA TYR A 214 -5.12 -9.09 -5.69
C TYR A 214 -5.30 -10.40 -4.94
N THR A 215 -6.52 -10.90 -4.88
CA THR A 215 -6.84 -12.11 -4.14
C THR A 215 -7.38 -13.17 -5.09
N VAL A 216 -6.75 -14.34 -5.08
CA VAL A 216 -7.21 -15.54 -5.80
C VAL A 216 -7.75 -16.51 -4.76
N VAL A 217 -9.08 -16.68 -4.74
CA VAL A 217 -9.76 -17.52 -3.76
C VAL A 217 -9.92 -18.92 -4.31
N MET A 218 -9.15 -19.85 -3.76
CA MET A 218 -9.19 -21.26 -4.08
C MET A 218 -10.30 -21.94 -3.30
N ARG A 219 -11.37 -22.36 -3.99
CA ARG A 219 -12.48 -23.07 -3.35
C ARG A 219 -12.26 -24.58 -3.43
N PRO A 220 -12.25 -25.31 -2.29
CA PRO A 220 -12.06 -26.75 -2.32
C PRO A 220 -13.14 -27.43 -3.16
N MET A 221 -12.76 -28.20 -4.17
CA MET A 221 -13.71 -28.85 -5.10
C MET A 221 -14.57 -29.94 -4.44
N LYS A 222 -14.26 -30.38 -3.22
CA LYS A 222 -14.90 -31.52 -2.54
C LYS A 222 -15.15 -31.34 -1.04
N SER A 223 -15.32 -30.14 -0.53
CA SER A 223 -15.62 -30.01 0.90
C SER A 223 -17.14 -30.09 1.16
N ASN A 224 -17.55 -31.03 2.02
CA ASN A 224 -18.88 -31.03 2.65
C ASN A 224 -18.99 -29.90 3.73
N GLY A 225 -17.92 -29.17 4.00
CA GLY A 225 -17.91 -27.96 4.80
C GLY A 225 -18.39 -26.79 3.95
N GLY A 226 -19.31 -26.00 4.44
CA GLY A 226 -19.78 -24.80 3.75
C GLY A 226 -18.63 -23.85 3.40
N TRP A 227 -18.82 -23.02 2.37
CA TRP A 227 -17.86 -22.00 1.99
C TRP A 227 -17.62 -21.04 3.15
N ASN A 228 -16.37 -20.57 3.31
CA ASN A 228 -16.02 -19.59 4.33
C ASN A 228 -16.47 -18.18 3.91
N THR A 229 -17.79 -18.00 3.84
CA THR A 229 -18.39 -16.74 3.36
C THR A 229 -17.96 -15.52 4.18
N ALA A 230 -17.69 -15.69 5.47
CA ALA A 230 -17.23 -14.59 6.33
C ALA A 230 -15.79 -14.16 5.99
N GLY A 231 -14.89 -15.13 5.81
CA GLY A 231 -13.51 -14.86 5.40
C GLY A 231 -13.43 -14.29 3.98
N GLU A 232 -14.20 -14.87 3.03
CA GLU A 232 -14.30 -14.35 1.67
C GLU A 232 -14.77 -12.88 1.68
N HIS A 233 -15.84 -12.57 2.41
CA HIS A 233 -16.34 -11.19 2.50
C HIS A 233 -15.34 -10.23 3.16
N ALA A 234 -14.62 -10.68 4.17
CA ALA A 234 -13.59 -9.87 4.82
C ALA A 234 -12.46 -9.52 3.86
N ILE A 235 -11.89 -10.53 3.18
CA ILE A 235 -10.78 -10.29 2.25
C ILE A 235 -11.25 -9.53 0.99
N GLU A 236 -12.50 -9.73 0.53
CA GLU A 236 -13.13 -8.94 -0.53
C GLU A 236 -13.17 -7.45 -0.15
N THR A 237 -13.67 -7.14 1.05
CA THR A 237 -13.72 -5.76 1.54
C THR A 237 -12.33 -5.11 1.59
N ILE A 238 -11.30 -5.85 2.04
CA ILE A 238 -9.92 -5.34 2.05
C ILE A 238 -9.43 -5.13 0.61
N THR A 239 -9.64 -6.10 -0.28
CA THR A 239 -9.23 -6.05 -1.68
C THR A 239 -9.84 -4.84 -2.39
N ASP A 240 -11.16 -4.66 -2.28
CA ASP A 240 -11.90 -3.56 -2.89
C ASP A 240 -11.42 -2.20 -2.34
N SER A 241 -11.16 -2.11 -1.04
CA SER A 241 -10.68 -0.87 -0.43
C SER A 241 -9.32 -0.41 -0.96
N THR A 242 -8.52 -1.32 -1.51
CA THR A 242 -7.22 -1.02 -2.12
C THR A 242 -7.29 -0.68 -3.61
N GLY A 243 -8.41 -0.98 -4.28
CA GLY A 243 -8.56 -0.90 -5.73
C GLY A 243 -8.01 -2.11 -6.49
N GLY A 244 -7.73 -3.19 -5.80
CA GLY A 244 -7.33 -4.47 -6.38
C GLY A 244 -8.50 -5.25 -6.97
N ALA A 245 -8.35 -6.57 -7.11
CA ALA A 245 -9.38 -7.44 -7.65
C ALA A 245 -9.38 -8.82 -6.99
N MET A 246 -10.58 -9.40 -6.91
CA MET A 246 -10.74 -10.80 -6.52
C MET A 246 -11.00 -11.69 -7.73
N TYR A 247 -10.47 -12.91 -7.65
CA TYR A 247 -10.66 -13.95 -8.65
C TYR A 247 -11.10 -15.23 -7.99
N TYR A 248 -12.05 -15.94 -8.62
CA TYR A 248 -12.63 -17.19 -8.13
C TYR A 248 -12.49 -18.26 -9.23
N PRO A 249 -11.30 -18.87 -9.36
CA PRO A 249 -11.16 -19.95 -10.34
C PRO A 249 -12.12 -21.09 -10.00
N THR A 250 -12.81 -21.60 -11.02
CA THR A 250 -13.67 -22.78 -10.93
C THR A 250 -12.89 -24.05 -11.17
N ASP A 251 -11.74 -23.91 -11.83
CA ASP A 251 -10.78 -24.98 -12.10
C ASP A 251 -9.35 -24.44 -11.94
N LEU A 252 -8.44 -25.29 -11.46
CA LEU A 252 -7.04 -24.93 -11.24
C LEU A 252 -6.31 -24.53 -12.55
N SER A 253 -6.78 -25.00 -13.70
CA SER A 253 -6.22 -24.61 -15.01
C SER A 253 -6.46 -23.13 -15.36
N GLU A 254 -7.39 -22.45 -14.68
CA GLU A 254 -7.66 -21.02 -14.88
C GLU A 254 -6.60 -20.13 -14.22
N LEU A 255 -5.78 -20.64 -13.28
CA LEU A 255 -4.81 -19.86 -12.51
C LEU A 255 -3.83 -19.10 -13.40
N THR A 256 -3.28 -19.76 -14.43
CA THR A 256 -2.36 -19.11 -15.37
C THR A 256 -3.02 -17.90 -16.05
N GLY A 257 -4.24 -18.07 -16.55
CA GLY A 257 -4.99 -16.97 -17.18
C GLY A 257 -5.35 -15.84 -16.21
N ILE A 258 -5.58 -16.14 -14.93
CA ILE A 258 -5.81 -15.15 -13.88
C ILE A 258 -4.52 -14.36 -13.64
N PHE A 259 -3.38 -15.01 -13.51
CA PHE A 259 -2.10 -14.36 -13.31
C PHE A 259 -1.70 -13.48 -14.52
N ASP A 260 -1.96 -13.93 -15.74
CA ASP A 260 -1.78 -13.12 -16.94
C ASP A 260 -2.64 -11.85 -16.91
N ARG A 261 -3.88 -11.96 -16.44
CA ARG A 261 -4.79 -10.81 -16.29
C ARG A 261 -4.25 -9.83 -15.23
N ILE A 262 -3.82 -10.32 -14.07
CA ILE A 262 -3.20 -9.48 -13.03
C ILE A 262 -1.96 -8.78 -13.59
N ASN A 263 -1.09 -9.49 -14.31
CA ASN A 263 0.09 -8.93 -14.90
C ASN A 263 -0.25 -7.82 -15.92
N ARG A 264 -1.20 -8.07 -16.84
CA ARG A 264 -1.66 -7.05 -17.80
C ARG A 264 -2.21 -5.82 -17.09
N GLU A 265 -3.04 -6.00 -16.06
CA GLU A 265 -3.61 -4.90 -15.31
C GLU A 265 -2.53 -4.08 -14.60
N LEU A 266 -1.58 -4.72 -13.94
CA LEU A 266 -0.44 -4.05 -13.29
C LEU A 266 0.39 -3.21 -14.27
N ARG A 267 0.30 -3.44 -15.60
CA ARG A 267 1.03 -2.69 -16.64
C ARG A 267 0.23 -1.56 -17.30
N THR A 268 -1.07 -1.49 -17.01
CA THR A 268 -2.00 -0.57 -17.70
C THR A 268 -2.68 0.42 -16.77
N GLN A 269 -2.19 0.55 -15.54
CA GLN A 269 -2.74 1.45 -14.53
C GLN A 269 -2.47 2.92 -14.86
N TYR A 270 -3.41 3.76 -14.48
CA TYR A 270 -3.30 5.21 -14.54
C TYR A 270 -2.94 5.76 -13.15
N LEU A 271 -2.02 6.71 -13.10
CA LEU A 271 -1.70 7.41 -11.87
C LEU A 271 -2.26 8.83 -11.93
N LEU A 272 -3.13 9.14 -10.99
CA LEU A 272 -3.80 10.43 -10.85
C LEU A 272 -3.26 11.13 -9.60
N GLY A 273 -2.85 12.39 -9.72
CA GLY A 273 -2.41 13.18 -8.59
C GLY A 273 -3.29 14.42 -8.41
N TYR A 274 -3.66 14.74 -7.16
CA TYR A 274 -4.41 15.94 -6.81
C TYR A 274 -3.98 16.49 -5.45
N TYR A 275 -4.25 17.78 -5.23
CA TYR A 275 -4.15 18.39 -3.92
C TYR A 275 -5.56 18.49 -3.32
N PRO A 276 -5.82 17.88 -2.15
CA PRO A 276 -7.13 17.93 -1.51
C PRO A 276 -7.64 19.36 -1.30
N ASN A 277 -8.87 19.62 -1.73
CA ASN A 277 -9.56 20.88 -1.54
C ASN A 277 -11.03 20.68 -1.12
N PRO A 278 -11.43 21.05 0.11
CA PRO A 278 -10.60 21.71 1.15
C PRO A 278 -9.51 20.78 1.73
N THR A 279 -8.42 21.38 2.22
CA THR A 279 -7.34 20.64 2.88
C THR A 279 -7.87 19.91 4.11
N PRO A 280 -7.72 18.58 4.20
CA PRO A 280 -8.23 17.82 5.32
C PRO A 280 -7.38 18.04 6.59
N PRO A 281 -7.97 17.84 7.79
CA PRO A 281 -7.20 17.80 9.01
C PRO A 281 -6.24 16.59 9.02
N PRO A 282 -5.15 16.66 9.81
CA PRO A 282 -4.23 15.54 9.94
C PRO A 282 -4.90 14.37 10.69
N GLY A 283 -4.47 13.14 10.36
CA GLY A 283 -4.83 11.97 11.12
C GLY A 283 -6.24 11.40 10.85
N VAL A 284 -6.87 11.77 9.75
CA VAL A 284 -8.21 11.27 9.39
C VAL A 284 -8.17 10.39 8.15
N SER A 285 -9.13 9.47 8.05
CA SER A 285 -9.44 8.77 6.81
C SER A 285 -10.28 9.67 5.91
N ARG A 286 -10.01 9.62 4.60
CA ARG A 286 -10.73 10.36 3.58
C ARG A 286 -11.19 9.41 2.48
N HIS A 287 -12.47 9.45 2.17
CA HIS A 287 -13.03 8.66 1.08
C HIS A 287 -12.71 9.29 -0.27
N VAL A 288 -12.28 8.46 -1.23
CA VAL A 288 -11.97 8.88 -2.60
C VAL A 288 -12.70 7.99 -3.61
N GLU A 289 -13.11 8.58 -4.72
CA GLU A 289 -13.79 7.89 -5.80
C GLU A 289 -13.23 8.39 -7.14
N VAL A 290 -12.91 7.47 -8.04
CA VAL A 290 -12.50 7.77 -9.42
C VAL A 290 -13.57 7.22 -10.37
N LYS A 291 -13.98 8.04 -11.33
CA LYS A 291 -14.91 7.68 -12.40
C LYS A 291 -14.28 7.97 -13.76
N VAL A 292 -14.74 7.25 -14.79
CA VAL A 292 -14.45 7.57 -16.18
C VAL A 292 -15.74 7.86 -16.94
N ASN A 293 -15.66 8.77 -17.91
CA ASN A 293 -16.81 9.18 -18.72
C ASN A 293 -17.11 8.22 -19.89
N THR A 294 -16.30 7.18 -20.07
CA THR A 294 -16.45 6.16 -21.12
C THR A 294 -17.45 5.07 -20.76
N GLY A 295 -17.87 4.99 -19.49
CA GLY A 295 -18.76 3.94 -19.00
C GLY A 295 -18.06 2.62 -18.66
N ASP A 296 -16.72 2.59 -18.71
CA ASP A 296 -15.91 1.46 -18.28
C ASP A 296 -15.86 1.32 -16.77
N ASN A 297 -15.49 0.12 -16.28
CA ASN A 297 -15.34 -0.12 -14.84
C ASN A 297 -14.01 0.48 -14.35
N VAL A 298 -14.07 1.18 -13.22
CA VAL A 298 -12.88 1.74 -12.57
C VAL A 298 -12.70 1.14 -11.19
N ARG A 299 -11.49 0.68 -10.89
CA ARG A 299 -11.07 0.32 -9.55
C ARG A 299 -9.92 1.20 -9.12
N SER A 300 -10.01 1.72 -7.93
CA SER A 300 -8.97 2.51 -7.25
C SER A 300 -9.15 2.34 -5.76
N ARG A 301 -8.15 2.70 -4.95
CA ARG A 301 -8.39 2.72 -3.51
C ARG A 301 -9.58 3.62 -3.18
N THR A 302 -10.39 3.20 -2.22
CA THR A 302 -11.61 3.92 -1.83
C THR A 302 -11.38 4.96 -0.73
N GLU A 303 -10.20 4.91 -0.09
CA GLU A 303 -9.83 5.84 0.96
C GLU A 303 -8.30 5.99 1.10
N TYR A 304 -7.89 7.02 1.83
CA TYR A 304 -6.51 7.19 2.27
C TYR A 304 -6.47 7.82 3.67
N PHE A 305 -5.32 7.73 4.33
CA PHE A 305 -5.10 8.39 5.63
C PHE A 305 -4.22 9.62 5.45
N THR A 306 -4.67 10.76 6.01
CA THR A 306 -3.87 11.98 6.03
C THR A 306 -2.67 11.82 6.95
N ALA A 307 -1.56 12.51 6.65
CA ALA A 307 -0.35 12.47 7.48
C ALA A 307 -0.68 12.83 8.95
N GLY A 308 -0.17 12.02 9.88
CA GLY A 308 -0.44 12.17 11.33
C GLY A 308 -1.38 11.09 11.91
N ALA A 309 -1.99 10.22 11.09
CA ALA A 309 -2.86 9.12 11.58
C ALA A 309 -2.10 7.84 11.97
N ALA A 310 -0.82 7.74 11.60
CA ALA A 310 -0.04 6.55 11.90
C ALA A 310 0.62 6.69 13.28
N ARG A 311 -0.08 6.30 14.34
CA ARG A 311 0.50 5.86 15.61
C ARG A 311 0.10 4.43 15.86
#